data_14ec62ccd12ea4f1daa8c9e63c9248fa
#
_entry.id   14ec62ccd12ea4f1daa8c9e63c9248fa
#
_cell.length_a   1.000
_cell.length_b   1.000
_cell.length_c   1.000
_cell.angle_alpha   90.00
_cell.angle_beta   90.00
_cell.angle_gamma   90.00
#
_symmetry.space_group_name_H-M   'P 1'
#
loop_
_entity.id
_entity.type
_entity.pdbx_description
1 polymer ?
#
loop_
_entity_poly.entity_id
_entity_poly.type
_entity_poly.pdbx_seq_one_letter_code
_entity_poly.pdbx_strand_id
1 'polypeptide(L)'
;MCYKRDMTPELAAALVGLALVDATSFGTLVLPTLMLVQPRVRASRVVLYLAAISAFYFVLGVALLFAAERVLALVAATERSRVVDMVQLVVGLALLAGSFWPDLPWVKQRRQERDAAGGGRRPGWRDRVLGPEARSRTVIAVAVGAGLVEAASMLPYLGAVGMLTSSVASTPERLAALAGYVVVMCLPALILLAARLLLGARVDDALGRLARWLDRQSRNAIWWVVGVVGFLIARDAASRIWPGSMG
;
A
#
# COMPACT_ATOMS: atom_id res chain seq x y z
N MET A 1 41.99 -6.18 1.92
CA MET A 1 41.25 -5.04 1.33
C MET A 1 39.78 -5.40 1.29
N CYS A 2 39.01 -5.10 2.36
CA CYS A 2 37.58 -5.38 2.40
C CYS A 2 36.88 -4.42 1.44
N TYR A 3 36.45 -4.93 0.30
CA TYR A 3 35.52 -4.23 -0.58
C TYR A 3 34.18 -4.16 0.14
N LYS A 4 33.91 -3.01 0.71
CA LYS A 4 32.58 -2.68 1.31
C LYS A 4 31.59 -2.67 0.15
N ARG A 5 30.80 -3.72 0.04
CA ARG A 5 29.70 -3.80 -0.95
C ARG A 5 28.57 -2.91 -0.45
N ASP A 6 28.72 -1.62 -0.70
CA ASP A 6 27.71 -0.63 -0.40
C ASP A 6 26.46 -0.86 -1.28
N MET A 7 25.29 -0.47 -0.79
CA MET A 7 24.06 -0.42 -1.60
C MET A 7 24.35 0.34 -2.90
N THR A 8 24.08 -0.27 -4.04
CA THR A 8 24.32 0.41 -5.31
C THR A 8 23.40 1.62 -5.44
N PRO A 9 23.86 2.75 -6.04
CA PRO A 9 23.02 3.93 -6.26
C PRO A 9 21.73 3.61 -7.03
N GLU A 10 21.78 2.63 -7.91
CA GLU A 10 20.66 2.16 -8.71
C GLU A 10 19.59 1.50 -7.83
N LEU A 11 19.98 0.65 -6.88
CA LEU A 11 19.06 0.05 -5.92
C LEU A 11 18.42 1.12 -5.04
N ALA A 12 19.20 2.08 -4.55
CA ALA A 12 18.70 3.17 -3.74
C ALA A 12 17.69 4.02 -4.54
N ALA A 13 17.99 4.37 -5.80
CA ALA A 13 17.09 5.11 -6.68
C ALA A 13 15.80 4.34 -6.96
N ALA A 14 15.88 3.03 -7.21
CA ALA A 14 14.71 2.18 -7.40
C ALA A 14 13.83 2.12 -6.14
N LEU A 15 14.43 1.97 -4.95
CA LEU A 15 13.70 1.98 -3.68
C LEU A 15 13.00 3.32 -3.42
N VAL A 16 13.68 4.45 -3.70
CA VAL A 16 13.06 5.78 -3.59
C VAL A 16 11.89 5.92 -4.58
N GLY A 17 12.07 5.49 -5.82
CA GLY A 17 11.00 5.52 -6.83
C GLY A 17 9.78 4.71 -6.41
N LEU A 18 9.99 3.48 -5.92
CA LEU A 18 8.91 2.63 -5.40
C LEU A 18 8.26 3.24 -4.16
N ALA A 19 9.06 3.84 -3.24
CA ALA A 19 8.53 4.51 -2.05
C ALA A 19 7.65 5.71 -2.40
N LEU A 20 7.99 6.48 -3.44
CA LEU A 20 7.19 7.60 -3.92
C LEU A 20 5.86 7.14 -4.56
N VAL A 21 5.88 6.01 -5.28
CA VAL A 21 4.65 5.40 -5.78
C VAL A 21 3.77 4.95 -4.63
N ASP A 22 4.36 4.27 -3.64
CA ASP A 22 3.67 3.75 -2.46
C ASP A 22 3.16 4.88 -1.54
N ALA A 23 3.85 6.03 -1.54
CA ALA A 23 3.44 7.24 -0.83
C ALA A 23 2.08 7.79 -1.28
N THR A 24 1.61 7.44 -2.49
CA THR A 24 0.29 7.85 -3.00
C THR A 24 -0.84 6.94 -2.55
N SER A 25 -0.55 5.99 -1.68
CA SER A 25 -1.49 4.98 -1.23
C SER A 25 -2.59 5.53 -0.30
N PHE A 26 -3.63 4.72 -0.08
CA PHE A 26 -4.78 5.13 0.72
C PHE A 26 -4.38 5.45 2.16
N GLY A 27 -3.59 4.58 2.81
CA GLY A 27 -3.18 4.74 4.18
C GLY A 27 -2.19 5.88 4.39
N THR A 28 -1.24 6.07 3.46
CA THR A 28 -0.15 7.02 3.64
C THR A 28 -0.47 8.44 3.19
N LEU A 29 -1.39 8.62 2.24
CA LEU A 29 -1.74 9.95 1.73
C LEU A 29 -3.22 10.31 1.91
N VAL A 30 -4.16 9.41 1.58
CA VAL A 30 -5.59 9.75 1.59
C VAL A 30 -6.07 10.03 3.01
N LEU A 31 -5.82 9.12 3.95
CA LEU A 31 -6.27 9.28 5.34
C LEU A 31 -5.63 10.48 6.04
N PRO A 32 -4.31 10.73 5.98
CA PRO A 32 -3.72 11.96 6.49
C PRO A 32 -4.32 13.22 5.87
N THR A 33 -4.53 13.24 4.54
CA THR A 33 -5.16 14.38 3.87
C THR A 33 -6.57 14.63 4.38
N LEU A 34 -7.38 13.57 4.59
CA LEU A 34 -8.71 13.71 5.20
C LEU A 34 -8.67 14.23 6.63
N MET A 35 -7.64 13.88 7.41
CA MET A 35 -7.42 14.45 8.74
C MET A 35 -7.04 15.93 8.67
N LEU A 36 -6.27 16.34 7.65
CA LEU A 36 -5.82 17.73 7.46
C LEU A 36 -6.93 18.67 6.97
N VAL A 37 -7.95 18.16 6.29
CA VAL A 37 -9.12 18.94 5.82
C VAL A 37 -10.09 19.28 6.96
N GLN A 38 -9.94 18.66 8.13
CA GLN A 38 -10.80 18.94 9.29
C GLN A 38 -10.65 20.40 9.77
N PRO A 39 -11.74 21.07 10.22
CA PRO A 39 -11.69 22.46 10.66
C PRO A 39 -10.73 22.69 11.84
N ARG A 40 -10.55 21.69 12.69
CA ARG A 40 -9.62 21.71 13.84
C ARG A 40 -8.60 20.61 13.71
N VAL A 41 -7.49 20.90 13.04
CA VAL A 41 -6.38 19.95 12.88
C VAL A 41 -5.56 19.87 14.16
N ARG A 42 -5.39 18.66 14.71
CA ARG A 42 -4.40 18.37 15.77
C ARG A 42 -3.20 17.67 15.15
N ALA A 43 -2.13 18.42 14.91
CA ALA A 43 -0.89 17.91 14.30
C ALA A 43 -0.38 16.63 14.99
N SER A 44 -0.46 16.58 16.33
CA SER A 44 -0.04 15.40 17.11
C SER A 44 -0.76 14.12 16.72
N ARG A 45 -2.02 14.19 16.27
CA ARG A 45 -2.78 13.01 15.85
C ARG A 45 -2.40 12.56 14.44
N VAL A 46 -2.11 13.50 13.55
CA VAL A 46 -1.60 13.17 12.21
C VAL A 46 -0.23 12.53 12.33
N VAL A 47 0.65 13.07 13.20
CA VAL A 47 1.95 12.48 13.49
C VAL A 47 1.81 11.10 14.13
N LEU A 48 0.92 10.93 15.10
CA LEU A 48 0.65 9.62 15.73
C LEU A 48 0.16 8.60 14.70
N TYR A 49 -0.74 9.02 13.79
CA TYR A 49 -1.21 8.16 12.71
C TYR A 49 -0.06 7.74 11.79
N LEU A 50 0.75 8.71 11.33
CA LEU A 50 1.90 8.44 10.46
C LEU A 50 2.94 7.56 11.16
N ALA A 51 3.20 7.78 12.45
CA ALA A 51 4.09 6.92 13.22
C ALA A 51 3.55 5.49 13.34
N ALA A 52 2.25 5.33 13.58
CA ALA A 52 1.62 4.01 13.71
C ALA A 52 1.63 3.23 12.38
N ILE A 53 1.30 3.89 11.27
CA ILE A 53 1.33 3.24 9.96
C ILE A 53 2.78 2.93 9.52
N SER A 54 3.73 3.83 9.80
CA SER A 54 5.17 3.60 9.55
C SER A 54 5.69 2.41 10.34
N ALA A 55 5.34 2.31 11.61
CA ALA A 55 5.70 1.17 12.45
C ALA A 55 5.09 -0.13 11.90
N PHE A 56 3.83 -0.11 11.48
CA PHE A 56 3.17 -1.25 10.85
C PHE A 56 3.91 -1.71 9.59
N TYR A 57 4.22 -0.79 8.66
CA TYR A 57 4.95 -1.11 7.43
C TYR A 57 6.36 -1.61 7.72
N PHE A 58 7.06 -0.98 8.66
CA PHE A 58 8.40 -1.42 9.04
C PHE A 58 8.40 -2.83 9.63
N VAL A 59 7.51 -3.11 10.59
CA VAL A 59 7.39 -4.45 11.20
C VAL A 59 6.99 -5.50 10.16
N LEU A 60 6.04 -5.17 9.29
CA LEU A 60 5.63 -6.05 8.19
C LEU A 60 6.80 -6.32 7.24
N GLY A 61 7.58 -5.30 6.88
CA GLY A 61 8.74 -5.46 6.00
C GLY A 61 9.84 -6.30 6.61
N VAL A 62 10.12 -6.10 7.89
CA VAL A 62 11.05 -6.96 8.63
C VAL A 62 10.57 -8.41 8.61
N ALA A 63 9.29 -8.65 8.91
CA ALA A 63 8.71 -9.98 8.85
C ALA A 63 8.81 -10.60 7.45
N LEU A 64 8.54 -9.83 6.41
CA LEU A 64 8.64 -10.28 5.02
C LEU A 64 10.08 -10.55 4.59
N LEU A 65 11.07 -9.73 5.00
CA LEU A 65 12.49 -9.98 4.71
C LEU A 65 12.94 -11.33 5.26
N PHE A 66 12.61 -11.62 6.52
CA PHE A 66 12.98 -12.91 7.13
C PHE A 66 12.13 -14.06 6.64
N ALA A 67 10.84 -13.84 6.32
CA ALA A 67 9.98 -14.88 5.75
C ALA A 67 10.39 -15.23 4.33
N ALA A 68 10.80 -14.25 3.51
CA ALA A 68 11.22 -14.49 2.14
C ALA A 68 12.44 -15.43 2.05
N GLU A 69 13.41 -15.28 2.93
CA GLU A 69 14.58 -16.20 3.00
C GLU A 69 14.14 -17.64 3.30
N ARG A 70 13.18 -17.81 4.23
CA ARG A 70 12.65 -19.14 4.58
C ARG A 70 11.78 -19.73 3.49
N VAL A 71 10.92 -18.91 2.88
CA VAL A 71 10.05 -19.33 1.78
C VAL A 71 10.87 -19.70 0.55
N LEU A 72 11.89 -18.93 0.19
CA LEU A 72 12.78 -19.27 -0.92
C LEU A 72 13.51 -20.59 -0.68
N ALA A 73 13.99 -20.84 0.54
CA ALA A 73 14.63 -22.11 0.91
C ALA A 73 13.64 -23.30 0.83
N LEU A 74 12.40 -23.12 1.30
CA LEU A 74 11.35 -24.14 1.21
C LEU A 74 10.93 -24.40 -0.23
N VAL A 75 10.77 -23.36 -1.04
CA VAL A 75 10.40 -23.47 -2.46
C VAL A 75 11.50 -24.15 -3.25
N ALA A 76 12.78 -23.87 -2.95
CA ALA A 76 13.92 -24.55 -3.58
C ALA A 76 14.02 -26.03 -3.19
N ALA A 77 13.53 -26.40 -1.98
CA ALA A 77 13.56 -27.76 -1.47
C ALA A 77 12.32 -28.59 -1.86
N THR A 78 11.27 -27.96 -2.37
CA THR A 78 10.00 -28.64 -2.69
C THR A 78 9.91 -28.90 -4.19
N GLU A 79 9.83 -30.15 -4.60
CA GLU A 79 9.41 -30.50 -5.97
C GLU A 79 8.00 -29.95 -6.21
N ARG A 80 7.89 -28.89 -7.03
CA ARG A 80 6.59 -28.30 -7.35
C ARG A 80 5.75 -29.28 -8.14
N SER A 81 4.64 -29.68 -7.54
CA SER A 81 3.65 -30.54 -8.17
C SER A 81 2.82 -29.73 -9.18
N ARG A 82 2.46 -30.35 -10.31
CA ARG A 82 1.50 -29.77 -11.29
C ARG A 82 0.20 -29.29 -10.64
N VAL A 83 -0.20 -29.91 -9.53
CA VAL A 83 -1.39 -29.50 -8.78
C VAL A 83 -1.21 -28.08 -8.20
N VAL A 84 -0.02 -27.73 -7.69
CA VAL A 84 0.28 -26.39 -7.17
C VAL A 84 0.20 -25.35 -8.30
N ASP A 85 0.76 -25.65 -9.47
CA ASP A 85 0.70 -24.72 -10.61
C ASP A 85 -0.75 -24.55 -11.12
N MET A 86 -1.56 -25.62 -11.14
CA MET A 86 -2.99 -25.52 -11.48
C MET A 86 -3.78 -24.68 -10.46
N VAL A 87 -3.56 -24.90 -9.16
CA VAL A 87 -4.20 -24.10 -8.11
C VAL A 87 -3.79 -22.63 -8.24
N GLN A 88 -2.51 -22.37 -8.48
CA GLN A 88 -2.01 -21.02 -8.70
C GLN A 88 -2.65 -20.36 -9.93
N LEU A 89 -2.80 -21.09 -11.03
CA LEU A 89 -3.48 -20.60 -12.24
C LEU A 89 -4.94 -20.24 -11.96
N VAL A 90 -5.68 -21.14 -11.30
CA VAL A 90 -7.09 -20.93 -10.96
C VAL A 90 -7.25 -19.71 -10.04
N VAL A 91 -6.40 -19.58 -9.02
CA VAL A 91 -6.41 -18.41 -8.11
C VAL A 91 -6.10 -17.13 -8.88
N GLY A 92 -5.07 -17.12 -9.73
CA GLY A 92 -4.71 -15.96 -10.56
C GLY A 92 -5.85 -15.54 -11.49
N LEU A 93 -6.50 -16.48 -12.16
CA LEU A 93 -7.66 -16.23 -13.03
C LEU A 93 -8.87 -15.75 -12.23
N ALA A 94 -9.13 -16.31 -11.06
CA ALA A 94 -10.23 -15.87 -10.18
C ALA A 94 -10.03 -14.43 -9.68
N LEU A 95 -8.80 -14.05 -9.30
CA LEU A 95 -8.45 -12.68 -8.93
C LEU A 95 -8.61 -11.73 -10.12
N LEU A 96 -8.12 -12.13 -11.30
CA LEU A 96 -8.24 -11.35 -12.51
C LEU A 96 -9.72 -11.13 -12.89
N ALA A 97 -10.53 -12.19 -12.91
CA ALA A 97 -11.97 -12.08 -13.17
C ALA A 97 -12.68 -11.26 -12.09
N GLY A 98 -12.33 -11.44 -10.83
CA GLY A 98 -12.85 -10.68 -9.69
C GLY A 98 -12.54 -9.18 -9.77
N SER A 99 -11.44 -8.79 -10.42
CA SER A 99 -11.07 -7.38 -10.58
C SER A 99 -12.06 -6.58 -11.43
N PHE A 100 -12.81 -7.25 -12.31
CA PHE A 100 -13.87 -6.64 -13.13
C PHE A 100 -15.22 -6.56 -12.42
N TRP A 101 -15.36 -7.15 -11.21
CA TRP A 101 -16.61 -7.16 -10.45
C TRP A 101 -17.22 -5.77 -10.22
N PRO A 102 -16.44 -4.71 -9.88
CA PRO A 102 -17.00 -3.37 -9.70
C PRO A 102 -17.49 -2.71 -10.97
N ASP A 103 -17.06 -3.19 -12.13
CA ASP A 103 -17.41 -2.64 -13.44
C ASP A 103 -18.71 -3.21 -13.99
N LEU A 104 -19.25 -4.26 -13.37
CA LEU A 104 -20.51 -4.87 -13.76
C LEU A 104 -21.67 -3.87 -13.64
N PRO A 105 -22.54 -3.78 -14.68
CA PRO A 105 -23.62 -2.79 -14.73
C PRO A 105 -24.53 -2.79 -13.51
N TRP A 106 -24.89 -3.98 -13.01
CA TRP A 106 -25.73 -4.14 -11.83
C TRP A 106 -25.06 -3.72 -10.51
N VAL A 107 -23.71 -3.84 -10.41
CA VAL A 107 -22.96 -3.34 -9.26
C VAL A 107 -22.88 -1.82 -9.29
N LYS A 108 -22.66 -1.23 -10.47
CA LYS A 108 -22.68 0.23 -10.66
C LYS A 108 -24.04 0.82 -10.34
N GLN A 109 -25.14 0.21 -10.82
CA GLN A 109 -26.51 0.64 -10.50
C GLN A 109 -26.78 0.60 -9.00
N ARG A 110 -26.51 -0.51 -8.32
CA ARG A 110 -26.69 -0.61 -6.87
C ARG A 110 -25.86 0.40 -6.07
N ARG A 111 -24.67 0.77 -6.56
CA ARG A 111 -23.87 1.82 -5.92
C ARG A 111 -24.49 3.19 -6.12
N GLN A 112 -24.96 3.51 -7.33
CA GLN A 112 -25.65 4.77 -7.64
C GLN A 112 -26.93 4.91 -6.82
N GLU A 113 -27.72 3.86 -6.69
CA GLU A 113 -28.94 3.85 -5.86
C GLU A 113 -28.62 4.07 -4.38
N ARG A 114 -27.55 3.46 -3.85
CA ARG A 114 -27.08 3.69 -2.47
C ARG A 114 -26.55 5.11 -2.25
N ASP A 115 -25.82 5.65 -3.21
CA ASP A 115 -25.30 7.02 -3.14
C ASP A 115 -26.46 8.05 -3.25
N ALA A 116 -27.47 7.77 -4.09
CA ALA A 116 -28.68 8.58 -4.22
C ALA A 116 -29.59 8.49 -2.98
N ALA A 117 -29.67 7.33 -2.35
CA ALA A 117 -30.44 7.12 -1.11
C ALA A 117 -29.76 7.69 0.16
N GLY A 118 -28.66 8.47 0.02
CA GLY A 118 -27.92 9.03 1.16
C GLY A 118 -27.13 8.01 1.97
N GLY A 119 -27.05 6.76 1.50
CA GLY A 119 -26.41 5.64 2.21
C GLY A 119 -24.88 5.65 2.23
N GLY A 120 -24.24 6.60 1.53
CA GLY A 120 -22.78 6.71 1.41
C GLY A 120 -22.10 7.56 2.46
N ARG A 121 -22.83 8.34 3.23
CA ARG A 121 -22.26 9.26 4.22
C ARG A 121 -23.07 9.20 5.52
N ARG A 122 -22.62 8.37 6.44
CA ARG A 122 -22.85 8.66 7.87
C ARG A 122 -21.85 9.77 8.24
N PRO A 123 -22.25 11.04 8.37
CA PRO A 123 -21.32 12.15 8.66
C PRO A 123 -20.52 11.95 9.93
N GLY A 124 -21.02 11.13 10.85
CA GLY A 124 -20.43 10.99 12.18
C GLY A 124 -19.30 9.96 12.36
N TRP A 125 -19.04 9.02 11.42
CA TRP A 125 -17.96 8.05 11.66
C TRP A 125 -16.58 8.64 11.37
N ARG A 126 -16.44 9.41 10.28
CA ARG A 126 -15.18 10.10 9.94
C ARG A 126 -14.79 11.07 11.04
N ASP A 127 -15.75 11.86 11.54
CA ASP A 127 -15.50 12.82 12.61
C ASP A 127 -15.15 12.12 13.93
N ARG A 128 -15.77 10.98 14.24
CA ARG A 128 -15.45 10.20 15.44
C ARG A 128 -14.10 9.49 15.35
N VAL A 129 -13.67 9.07 14.15
CA VAL A 129 -12.50 8.22 13.94
C VAL A 129 -11.28 9.06 13.56
N LEU A 130 -11.47 10.09 12.72
CA LEU A 130 -10.41 10.94 12.20
C LEU A 130 -10.42 12.36 12.79
N GLY A 131 -11.50 12.73 13.49
CA GLY A 131 -11.69 14.06 14.04
C GLY A 131 -10.74 14.40 15.21
N PRO A 132 -10.66 15.68 15.60
CA PRO A 132 -9.74 16.16 16.63
C PRO A 132 -10.04 15.60 18.03
N GLU A 133 -11.21 15.02 18.26
CA GLU A 133 -11.63 14.38 19.51
C GLU A 133 -11.38 12.85 19.54
N ALA A 134 -10.88 12.25 18.44
CA ALA A 134 -10.61 10.82 18.36
C ALA A 134 -9.57 10.39 19.42
N ARG A 135 -9.79 9.29 20.11
CA ARG A 135 -8.85 8.74 21.08
C ARG A 135 -7.60 8.20 20.38
N SER A 136 -6.42 8.30 20.99
CA SER A 136 -5.15 7.81 20.42
C SER A 136 -5.23 6.35 19.99
N ARG A 137 -5.92 5.49 20.78
CA ARG A 137 -6.17 4.08 20.41
C ARG A 137 -6.96 3.93 19.12
N THR A 138 -7.95 4.79 18.89
CA THR A 138 -8.73 4.79 17.63
C THR A 138 -7.85 5.19 16.44
N VAL A 139 -6.99 6.20 16.60
CA VAL A 139 -6.05 6.64 15.54
C VAL A 139 -5.09 5.50 15.16
N ILE A 140 -4.52 4.82 16.16
CA ILE A 140 -3.64 3.66 15.93
C ILE A 140 -4.40 2.51 15.26
N ALA A 141 -5.61 2.18 15.74
CA ALA A 141 -6.43 1.12 15.16
C ALA A 141 -6.80 1.41 13.69
N VAL A 142 -7.07 2.68 13.35
CA VAL A 142 -7.31 3.09 11.96
C VAL A 142 -6.06 2.98 11.12
N ALA A 143 -4.89 3.37 11.65
CA ALA A 143 -3.61 3.24 10.93
C ALA A 143 -3.28 1.78 10.64
N VAL A 144 -3.39 0.90 11.64
CA VAL A 144 -3.18 -0.55 11.49
C VAL A 144 -4.21 -1.16 10.54
N GLY A 145 -5.50 -0.79 10.71
CA GLY A 145 -6.57 -1.25 9.82
C GLY A 145 -6.37 -0.82 8.38
N ALA A 146 -5.94 0.43 8.14
CA ALA A 146 -5.58 0.92 6.81
C ALA A 146 -4.42 0.11 6.24
N GLY A 147 -3.36 -0.12 7.01
CA GLY A 147 -2.22 -0.93 6.60
C GLY A 147 -2.62 -2.38 6.26
N LEU A 148 -3.51 -3.01 7.04
CA LEU A 148 -4.02 -4.36 6.74
C LEU A 148 -4.83 -4.41 5.45
N VAL A 149 -5.71 -3.43 5.23
CA VAL A 149 -6.47 -3.33 3.97
C VAL A 149 -5.54 -3.09 2.78
N GLU A 150 -4.52 -2.29 2.99
CA GLU A 150 -3.54 -1.93 1.98
C GLU A 150 -2.53 -3.06 1.70
N ALA A 151 -2.29 -3.94 2.68
CA ALA A 151 -1.39 -5.09 2.54
C ALA A 151 -1.73 -5.97 1.32
N ALA A 152 -3.01 -6.04 0.94
CA ALA A 152 -3.47 -6.76 -0.25
C ALA A 152 -3.05 -6.09 -1.58
N SER A 153 -2.65 -4.81 -1.57
CA SER A 153 -2.31 -4.00 -2.75
C SER A 153 -0.88 -3.45 -2.76
N MET A 154 -0.03 -3.90 -1.84
CA MET A 154 1.34 -3.41 -1.62
C MET A 154 2.35 -3.88 -2.68
N LEU A 155 2.03 -3.85 -3.97
CA LEU A 155 2.97 -4.30 -5.02
C LEU A 155 4.31 -3.55 -5.01
N PRO A 156 4.36 -2.20 -4.91
CA PRO A 156 5.62 -1.48 -4.86
C PRO A 156 6.44 -1.87 -3.64
N TYR A 157 5.78 -2.03 -2.49
CA TYR A 157 6.42 -2.45 -1.24
C TYR A 157 6.98 -3.87 -1.31
N LEU A 158 6.21 -4.83 -1.82
CA LEU A 158 6.67 -6.20 -2.03
C LEU A 158 7.84 -6.26 -3.03
N GLY A 159 7.80 -5.41 -4.08
CA GLY A 159 8.92 -5.22 -5.00
C GLY A 159 10.17 -4.72 -4.29
N ALA A 160 10.06 -3.71 -3.42
CA ALA A 160 11.15 -3.18 -2.63
C ALA A 160 11.73 -4.23 -1.68
N VAL A 161 10.88 -4.96 -0.95
CA VAL A 161 11.31 -6.07 -0.07
C VAL A 161 12.00 -7.18 -0.88
N GLY A 162 11.47 -7.54 -2.05
CA GLY A 162 12.08 -8.52 -2.95
C GLY A 162 13.46 -8.08 -3.43
N MET A 163 13.63 -6.81 -3.82
CA MET A 163 14.93 -6.25 -4.20
C MET A 163 15.92 -6.26 -3.04
N LEU A 164 15.46 -5.92 -1.82
CA LEU A 164 16.31 -5.96 -0.63
C LEU A 164 16.72 -7.39 -0.27
N THR A 165 15.80 -8.35 -0.37
CA THR A 165 16.08 -9.77 -0.10
C THR A 165 17.10 -10.35 -1.08
N SER A 166 17.00 -9.99 -2.37
CA SER A 166 17.92 -10.45 -3.40
C SER A 166 19.25 -9.68 -3.44
N SER A 167 19.35 -8.57 -2.71
CA SER A 167 20.58 -7.77 -2.66
C SER A 167 21.68 -8.48 -1.86
N VAL A 168 22.94 -8.14 -2.17
CA VAL A 168 24.12 -8.62 -1.42
C VAL A 168 24.38 -7.81 -0.15
N ALA A 169 23.49 -6.86 0.19
CA ALA A 169 23.59 -6.03 1.37
C ALA A 169 23.50 -6.84 2.66
N SER A 170 24.18 -6.41 3.69
CA SER A 170 24.09 -7.01 5.03
C SER A 170 22.70 -6.76 5.65
N THR A 171 22.30 -7.59 6.62
CA THR A 171 21.01 -7.43 7.32
C THR A 171 20.82 -6.01 7.89
N PRO A 172 21.81 -5.38 8.57
CA PRO A 172 21.67 -4.00 9.03
C PRO A 172 21.43 -3.00 7.89
N GLU A 173 22.10 -3.16 6.75
CA GLU A 173 21.91 -2.28 5.58
C GLU A 173 20.51 -2.45 4.97
N ARG A 174 19.99 -3.68 4.89
CA ARG A 174 18.62 -3.95 4.44
C ARG A 174 17.59 -3.33 5.37
N LEU A 175 17.80 -3.42 6.69
CA LEU A 175 16.91 -2.80 7.68
C LEU A 175 16.98 -1.26 7.62
N ALA A 176 18.17 -0.69 7.43
CA ALA A 176 18.33 0.75 7.25
C ALA A 176 17.65 1.24 5.96
N ALA A 177 17.79 0.50 4.86
CA ALA A 177 17.14 0.81 3.61
C ALA A 177 15.61 0.71 3.71
N LEU A 178 15.10 -0.30 4.41
CA LEU A 178 13.67 -0.45 4.69
C LEU A 178 13.14 0.70 5.54
N ALA A 179 13.88 1.12 6.57
CA ALA A 179 13.52 2.30 7.37
C ALA A 179 13.50 3.57 6.50
N GLY A 180 14.52 3.76 5.66
CA GLY A 180 14.58 4.86 4.69
C GLY A 180 13.39 4.85 3.72
N TYR A 181 13.01 3.68 3.20
CA TYR A 181 11.83 3.50 2.36
C TYR A 181 10.56 4.00 3.05
N VAL A 182 10.32 3.56 4.29
CA VAL A 182 9.13 3.95 5.07
C VAL A 182 9.13 5.46 5.35
N VAL A 183 10.29 6.06 5.63
CA VAL A 183 10.41 7.52 5.81
C VAL A 183 10.05 8.25 4.53
N VAL A 184 10.61 7.85 3.37
CA VAL A 184 10.32 8.47 2.08
C VAL A 184 8.84 8.33 1.73
N MET A 185 8.23 7.17 1.99
CA MET A 185 6.80 6.93 1.79
C MET A 185 5.92 7.89 2.58
N CYS A 186 6.32 8.30 3.78
CA CYS A 186 5.55 9.23 4.62
C CYS A 186 5.82 10.70 4.32
N LEU A 187 6.89 11.04 3.57
CA LEU A 187 7.28 12.43 3.29
C LEU A 187 6.16 13.28 2.69
N PRO A 188 5.38 12.83 1.67
CA PRO A 188 4.32 13.67 1.11
C PRO A 188 3.26 14.07 2.14
N ALA A 189 2.86 13.16 3.02
CA ALA A 189 1.91 13.46 4.09
C ALA A 189 2.49 14.42 5.13
N LEU A 190 3.78 14.28 5.46
CA LEU A 190 4.48 15.22 6.36
C LEU A 190 4.62 16.61 5.72
N ILE A 191 4.88 16.69 4.43
CA ILE A 191 4.92 17.96 3.68
C ILE A 191 3.55 18.63 3.71
N LEU A 192 2.46 17.87 3.48
CA LEU A 192 1.10 18.41 3.56
C LEU A 192 0.77 18.91 4.97
N LEU A 193 1.19 18.17 6.01
CA LEU A 193 1.04 18.60 7.39
C LEU A 193 1.79 19.91 7.66
N ALA A 194 3.05 20.00 7.25
CA ALA A 194 3.86 21.20 7.39
C ALA A 194 3.23 22.40 6.66
N ALA A 195 2.80 22.19 5.41
CA ALA A 195 2.10 23.21 4.63
C ALA A 195 0.84 23.70 5.35
N ARG A 196 0.05 22.78 5.93
CA ARG A 196 -1.17 23.14 6.69
C ARG A 196 -0.85 23.95 7.95
N LEU A 197 0.21 23.62 8.65
CA LEU A 197 0.61 24.30 9.89
C LEU A 197 1.20 25.70 9.60
N LEU A 198 1.98 25.84 8.52
CA LEU A 198 2.66 27.07 8.16
C LEU A 198 1.75 28.07 7.42
N LEU A 199 0.91 27.58 6.52
CA LEU A 199 0.08 28.42 5.64
C LEU A 199 -1.37 28.55 6.12
N GLY A 200 -1.76 27.78 7.14
CA GLY A 200 -3.09 27.86 7.75
C GLY A 200 -4.22 27.62 6.73
N ALA A 201 -5.22 28.50 6.77
CA ALA A 201 -6.41 28.41 5.91
C ALA A 201 -6.12 28.59 4.40
N ARG A 202 -4.95 29.12 4.02
CA ARG A 202 -4.61 29.38 2.60
C ARG A 202 -4.52 28.09 1.77
N VAL A 203 -4.28 26.95 2.42
CA VAL A 203 -4.18 25.65 1.74
C VAL A 203 -5.46 24.81 1.83
N ASP A 204 -6.52 25.28 2.48
CA ASP A 204 -7.76 24.53 2.68
C ASP A 204 -8.41 24.10 1.37
N ASP A 205 -8.51 25.01 0.41
CA ASP A 205 -9.08 24.72 -0.90
C ASP A 205 -8.22 23.72 -1.68
N ALA A 206 -6.88 23.82 -1.59
CA ALA A 206 -5.97 22.90 -2.25
C ALA A 206 -6.05 21.51 -1.63
N LEU A 207 -6.04 21.39 -0.29
CA LEU A 207 -6.22 20.14 0.43
C LEU A 207 -7.59 19.53 0.15
N GLY A 208 -8.65 20.34 0.11
CA GLY A 208 -9.99 19.90 -0.24
C GLY A 208 -10.09 19.34 -1.67
N ARG A 209 -9.43 19.97 -2.65
CA ARG A 209 -9.34 19.44 -4.03
C ARG A 209 -8.56 18.15 -4.06
N LEU A 210 -7.42 18.09 -3.40
CA LEU A 210 -6.57 16.90 -3.30
C LEU A 210 -7.34 15.73 -2.65
N ALA A 211 -8.01 15.96 -1.52
CA ALA A 211 -8.81 14.96 -0.85
C ALA A 211 -9.91 14.37 -1.75
N ARG A 212 -10.62 15.23 -2.49
CA ARG A 212 -11.65 14.79 -3.45
C ARG A 212 -11.08 14.02 -4.63
N TRP A 213 -9.91 14.39 -5.11
CA TRP A 213 -9.22 13.69 -6.20
C TRP A 213 -8.75 12.31 -5.73
N LEU A 214 -8.09 12.25 -4.56
CA LEU A 214 -7.63 11.00 -3.96
C LEU A 214 -8.78 10.04 -3.64
N ASP A 215 -9.92 10.53 -3.11
CA ASP A 215 -11.10 9.70 -2.80
C ASP A 215 -11.70 9.08 -4.08
N ARG A 216 -11.64 9.79 -5.20
CA ARG A 216 -12.06 9.26 -6.50
C ARG A 216 -11.10 8.22 -7.06
N GLN A 217 -9.79 8.48 -6.96
CA GLN A 217 -8.75 7.61 -7.50
C GLN A 217 -8.64 6.30 -6.71
N SER A 218 -8.70 6.35 -5.38
CA SER A 218 -8.52 5.18 -4.51
C SER A 218 -9.61 4.11 -4.69
N ARG A 219 -10.82 4.50 -5.11
CA ARG A 219 -11.94 3.55 -5.29
C ARG A 219 -11.71 2.52 -6.40
N ASN A 220 -10.95 2.88 -7.43
CA ASN A 220 -10.68 2.02 -8.57
C ASN A 220 -9.30 1.34 -8.48
N ALA A 221 -8.36 1.94 -7.75
CA ALA A 221 -6.99 1.45 -7.67
C ALA A 221 -6.89 0.02 -7.11
N ILE A 222 -7.67 -0.32 -6.08
CA ILE A 222 -7.65 -1.64 -5.44
C ILE A 222 -8.00 -2.74 -6.45
N TRP A 223 -9.06 -2.53 -7.25
CA TRP A 223 -9.50 -3.53 -8.22
C TRP A 223 -8.54 -3.69 -9.38
N TRP A 224 -7.92 -2.58 -9.80
CA TRP A 224 -6.86 -2.62 -10.82
C TRP A 224 -5.65 -3.43 -10.33
N VAL A 225 -5.22 -3.20 -9.07
CA VAL A 225 -4.13 -3.95 -8.44
C VAL A 225 -4.46 -5.43 -8.34
N VAL A 226 -5.67 -5.79 -7.89
CA VAL A 226 -6.14 -7.19 -7.84
C VAL A 226 -6.07 -7.83 -9.22
N GLY A 227 -6.46 -7.10 -10.27
CA GLY A 227 -6.35 -7.57 -11.66
C GLY A 227 -4.92 -7.82 -12.10
N VAL A 228 -4.01 -6.87 -11.84
CA VAL A 228 -2.59 -7.01 -12.18
C VAL A 228 -1.94 -8.19 -11.43
N VAL A 229 -2.19 -8.32 -10.13
CA VAL A 229 -1.68 -9.45 -9.32
C VAL A 229 -2.22 -10.76 -9.86
N GLY A 230 -3.54 -10.82 -10.10
CA GLY A 230 -4.17 -12.01 -10.68
C GLY A 230 -3.56 -12.41 -12.03
N PHE A 231 -3.32 -11.41 -12.90
CA PHE A 231 -2.67 -11.62 -14.19
C PHE A 231 -1.23 -12.15 -14.04
N LEU A 232 -0.42 -11.54 -13.16
CA LEU A 232 0.97 -11.98 -12.95
C LEU A 232 1.04 -13.40 -12.39
N ILE A 233 0.18 -13.73 -11.43
CA ILE A 233 0.07 -15.08 -10.85
C ILE A 233 -0.36 -16.08 -11.90
N ALA A 234 -1.37 -15.77 -12.71
CA ALA A 234 -1.86 -16.63 -13.78
C ALA A 234 -0.82 -16.82 -14.87
N ARG A 235 -0.16 -15.75 -15.30
CA ARG A 235 0.90 -15.80 -16.33
C ARG A 235 2.07 -16.67 -15.87
N ASP A 236 2.53 -16.49 -14.63
CA ASP A 236 3.64 -17.26 -14.07
C ASP A 236 3.30 -18.76 -13.97
N ALA A 237 2.09 -19.12 -13.55
CA ALA A 237 1.62 -20.50 -13.55
C ALA A 237 1.46 -21.08 -14.97
N ALA A 238 0.88 -20.29 -15.88
CA ALA A 238 0.68 -20.72 -17.27
C ALA A 238 2.01 -20.98 -17.98
N SER A 239 3.03 -20.15 -17.77
CA SER A 239 4.36 -20.35 -18.38
C SER A 239 5.05 -21.66 -17.93
N ARG A 240 4.70 -22.15 -16.74
CA ARG A 240 5.19 -23.44 -16.20
C ARG A 240 4.37 -24.63 -16.70
N ILE A 241 3.06 -24.48 -16.83
CA ILE A 241 2.17 -25.54 -17.31
C ILE A 241 2.36 -25.79 -18.80
N TRP A 242 2.60 -24.72 -19.58
CA TRP A 242 2.80 -24.77 -21.03
C TRP A 242 4.14 -24.14 -21.44
N PRO A 243 5.28 -24.78 -21.17
CA PRO A 243 6.58 -24.30 -21.60
C PRO A 243 6.65 -24.30 -23.13
N GLY A 244 6.69 -23.11 -23.75
CA GLY A 244 6.79 -22.95 -25.20
C GLY A 244 5.59 -22.29 -25.90
N SER A 245 4.50 -21.99 -25.21
CA SER A 245 3.33 -21.32 -25.81
C SER A 245 3.36 -19.79 -25.74
N MET A 246 4.35 -19.21 -25.07
CA MET A 246 4.48 -17.75 -24.83
C MET A 246 5.88 -17.19 -25.21
N GLY A 247 6.57 -17.84 -26.15
CA GLY A 247 7.82 -17.38 -26.73
C GLY A 247 7.59 -16.60 -28.03
#